data_99f3041eabb849f38e7afc7294d574b1
#
_entry.id   99f3041eabb849f38e7afc7294d574b1
#
_cell.length_a   1.000
_cell.length_b   1.000
_cell.length_c   1.000
_cell.angle_alpha   90.00
_cell.angle_beta   90.00
_cell.angle_gamma   90.00
#
_symmetry.space_group_name_H-M   'P 1'
#
loop_
_entity.id
_entity.type
_entity.pdbx_description
1 polymer ?
#
loop_
_entity_poly.entity_id
_entity_poly.type
_entity_poly.pdbx_seq_one_letter_code
_entity_poly.pdbx_strand_id
1 'polypeptide(L)'
;VRERFGLAQVVMVGARGMVSQKAIDELRGQGGIDWITALKSVSIRSLVEHGHLQLGLFDQRNLAEITSPDYPGERLVACRNDALAKLRAHKRESLLQATAALLALIKASVDAGRLTGQDKIGVQVGKIINRHKVAKHFELSIGEATLAWARRQGAIDAEAALDGLYVIRTSLDAKRMDAPSCVRS
;
A
#
# COMPACT_ATOMS: atom_id res chain seq x y z
N VAL A 1 3.57 -3.17 32.35
CA VAL A 1 4.97 -3.53 32.02
C VAL A 1 5.91 -2.51 32.66
N ARG A 2 5.79 -1.22 32.37
CA ARG A 2 6.69 -0.15 32.79
C ARG A 2 6.84 -0.09 34.33
N GLU A 3 5.76 0.03 35.08
CA GLU A 3 5.77 0.06 36.55
C GLU A 3 6.32 -1.24 37.15
N ARG A 4 5.91 -2.37 36.61
CA ARG A 4 6.34 -3.68 37.11
C ARG A 4 7.84 -3.93 36.99
N PHE A 5 8.49 -3.34 35.96
CA PHE A 5 9.92 -3.50 35.69
C PHE A 5 10.76 -2.26 36.03
N GLY A 6 10.16 -1.22 36.63
CA GLY A 6 10.86 0.00 37.03
C GLY A 6 11.48 0.77 35.83
N LEU A 7 10.91 0.65 34.65
CA LEU A 7 11.45 1.26 33.42
C LEU A 7 11.00 2.72 33.33
N ALA A 8 11.96 3.64 33.21
CA ALA A 8 11.67 5.06 33.01
C ALA A 8 11.08 5.35 31.63
N GLN A 9 11.53 4.64 30.62
CA GLN A 9 11.11 4.80 29.22
C GLN A 9 10.94 3.44 28.54
N VAL A 10 9.95 3.34 27.66
CA VAL A 10 9.66 2.15 26.86
C VAL A 10 9.40 2.58 25.43
N VAL A 11 9.93 1.84 24.46
CA VAL A 11 9.61 2.01 23.05
C VAL A 11 8.75 0.84 22.60
N MET A 12 7.53 1.15 22.14
CA MET A 12 6.62 0.17 21.56
C MET A 12 6.90 0.05 20.06
N VAL A 13 7.30 -1.14 19.60
CA VAL A 13 7.49 -1.41 18.17
C VAL A 13 6.32 -2.25 17.68
N GLY A 14 5.67 -1.79 16.61
CA GLY A 14 4.51 -2.46 16.03
C GLY A 14 4.59 -2.56 14.50
N ALA A 15 4.27 -3.72 13.96
CA ALA A 15 4.18 -3.91 12.52
C ALA A 15 3.06 -3.04 11.92
N ARG A 16 3.07 -2.91 10.59
CA ARG A 16 2.10 -2.11 9.83
C ARG A 16 0.66 -2.43 10.22
N GLY A 17 -0.04 -1.39 10.71
CA GLY A 17 -1.46 -1.50 11.08
C GLY A 17 -1.75 -2.13 12.43
N MET A 18 -0.74 -2.54 13.21
CA MET A 18 -0.93 -3.04 14.58
C MET A 18 -1.20 -1.90 15.57
N VAL A 19 -0.58 -0.75 15.37
CA VAL A 19 -0.79 0.43 16.23
C VAL A 19 -1.79 1.36 15.54
N SER A 20 -2.97 1.51 16.12
CA SER A 20 -4.01 2.42 15.61
C SER A 20 -3.73 3.86 16.01
N GLN A 21 -4.36 4.84 15.34
CA GLN A 21 -4.27 6.25 15.73
C GLN A 21 -4.75 6.45 17.17
N LYS A 22 -5.87 5.84 17.54
CA LYS A 22 -6.39 5.87 18.91
C LYS A 22 -5.35 5.39 19.93
N ALA A 23 -4.67 4.28 19.65
CA ALA A 23 -3.62 3.77 20.55
C ALA A 23 -2.45 4.74 20.67
N ILE A 24 -2.06 5.42 19.57
CA ILE A 24 -1.01 6.44 19.59
C ILE A 24 -1.44 7.66 20.44
N ASP A 25 -2.67 8.11 20.31
CA ASP A 25 -3.19 9.23 21.11
C ASP A 25 -3.22 8.90 22.60
N GLU A 26 -3.59 7.67 22.97
CA GLU A 26 -3.51 7.16 24.32
C GLU A 26 -2.05 7.10 24.83
N LEU A 27 -1.10 6.63 24.01
CA LEU A 27 0.32 6.56 24.36
C LEU A 27 0.93 7.96 24.59
N ARG A 28 0.55 8.96 23.79
CA ARG A 28 0.97 10.35 23.97
C ARG A 28 0.59 10.88 25.35
N GLY A 29 -0.59 10.52 25.85
CA GLY A 29 -1.07 10.95 27.17
C GLY A 29 -0.33 10.32 28.35
N GLN A 30 0.35 9.19 28.14
CA GLN A 30 0.94 8.41 29.25
C GLN A 30 2.39 8.76 29.58
N GLY A 31 3.05 9.68 28.91
CA GLY A 31 4.44 10.08 29.14
C GLY A 31 5.43 8.91 29.32
N GLY A 32 6.61 8.99 28.76
CA GLY A 32 7.66 7.95 28.89
C GLY A 32 7.41 6.67 28.06
N ILE A 33 6.42 6.69 27.14
CA ILE A 33 6.22 5.64 26.16
C ILE A 33 6.35 6.24 24.77
N ASP A 34 7.32 5.72 24.03
CA ASP A 34 7.54 6.05 22.62
C ASP A 34 7.04 4.92 21.73
N TRP A 35 6.89 5.19 20.45
CA TRP A 35 6.47 4.19 19.47
C TRP A 35 7.25 4.25 18.17
N ILE A 36 7.32 3.10 17.51
CA ILE A 36 7.80 2.93 16.13
C ILE A 36 6.77 2.04 15.44
N THR A 37 6.20 2.50 14.34
CA THR A 37 5.29 1.69 13.53
C THR A 37 5.31 2.11 12.07
N ALA A 38 4.81 1.26 11.17
CA ALA A 38 4.80 1.55 9.74
C ALA A 38 3.43 2.05 9.28
N LEU A 39 3.43 3.05 8.39
CA LEU A 39 2.23 3.58 7.76
C LEU A 39 1.59 2.57 6.79
N LYS A 40 0.27 2.62 6.70
CA LYS A 40 -0.49 1.88 5.69
C LYS A 40 -0.26 2.49 4.29
N SER A 41 -0.41 1.67 3.24
CA SER A 41 -0.20 2.12 1.85
C SER A 41 -1.09 3.30 1.44
N VAL A 42 -2.30 3.40 2.00
CA VAL A 42 -3.21 4.54 1.76
C VAL A 42 -2.61 5.83 2.31
N SER A 43 -2.06 5.81 3.52
CA SER A 43 -1.40 6.97 4.13
C SER A 43 -0.12 7.36 3.39
N ILE A 44 0.65 6.38 2.91
CA ILE A 44 1.85 6.65 2.08
C ILE A 44 1.45 7.34 0.78
N ARG A 45 0.36 6.89 0.15
CA ARG A 45 -0.18 7.53 -1.06
C ARG A 45 -0.58 8.97 -0.78
N SER A 46 -1.31 9.23 0.30
CA SER A 46 -1.70 10.58 0.71
C SER A 46 -0.48 11.49 0.89
N LEU A 47 0.60 11.02 1.52
CA LEU A 47 1.84 11.78 1.67
C LEU A 47 2.48 12.15 0.32
N VAL A 48 2.42 11.26 -0.68
CA VAL A 48 2.93 11.54 -2.04
C VAL A 48 2.01 12.52 -2.76
N GLU A 49 0.70 12.31 -2.73
CA GLU A 49 -0.30 13.16 -3.39
C GLU A 49 -0.31 14.59 -2.86
N HIS A 50 -0.09 14.78 -1.55
CA HIS A 50 0.03 16.11 -0.93
C HIS A 50 1.45 16.70 -1.01
N GLY A 51 2.41 16.03 -1.66
CA GLY A 51 3.78 16.52 -1.83
C GLY A 51 4.66 16.44 -0.58
N HIS A 52 4.20 15.82 0.51
CA HIS A 52 4.98 15.64 1.73
C HIS A 52 6.09 14.59 1.56
N LEU A 53 5.90 13.62 0.68
CA LEU A 53 6.90 12.63 0.29
C LEU A 53 7.22 12.76 -1.20
N GLN A 54 8.40 13.31 -1.51
CA GLN A 54 8.90 13.41 -2.87
C GLN A 54 9.81 12.24 -3.19
N LEU A 55 9.50 11.50 -4.25
CA LEU A 55 10.21 10.25 -4.60
C LEU A 55 11.68 10.46 -5.05
N GLY A 56 12.07 11.70 -5.31
CA GLY A 56 13.47 12.08 -5.67
C GLY A 56 14.37 12.43 -4.48
N LEU A 57 13.86 12.47 -3.25
CA LEU A 57 14.60 12.94 -2.07
C LEU A 57 15.32 11.83 -1.28
N PHE A 58 15.33 10.60 -1.78
CA PHE A 58 16.02 9.50 -1.10
C PHE A 58 17.54 9.66 -1.19
N ASP A 59 18.22 9.48 -0.04
CA ASP A 59 19.67 9.47 0.04
C ASP A 59 20.29 8.20 -0.58
N GLN A 60 21.62 8.08 -0.56
CA GLN A 60 22.34 6.89 -1.07
C GLN A 60 21.98 5.59 -0.34
N ARG A 61 21.37 5.68 0.84
CA ARG A 61 20.87 4.53 1.62
C ARG A 61 19.39 4.24 1.36
N ASN A 62 18.80 4.91 0.37
CA ASN A 62 17.37 4.87 0.09
C ASN A 62 16.48 5.28 1.28
N LEU A 63 16.94 6.28 2.05
CA LEU A 63 16.23 6.86 3.18
C LEU A 63 15.89 8.32 2.93
N ALA A 64 14.77 8.78 3.44
CA ALA A 64 14.38 10.18 3.51
C ALA A 64 13.63 10.45 4.81
N GLU A 65 14.04 11.47 5.57
CA GLU A 65 13.27 11.96 6.70
C GLU A 65 12.33 13.05 6.24
N ILE A 66 11.07 12.95 6.61
CA ILE A 66 10.02 13.88 6.22
C ILE A 66 9.18 14.28 7.43
N THR A 67 8.54 15.41 7.32
CA THR A 67 7.51 15.88 8.26
C THR A 67 6.20 16.07 7.52
N SER A 68 5.08 15.91 8.22
CA SER A 68 3.75 16.14 7.67
C SER A 68 2.83 16.69 8.74
N PRO A 69 1.96 17.67 8.43
CA PRO A 69 0.95 18.17 9.35
C PRO A 69 -0.04 17.10 9.80
N ASP A 70 -0.22 16.02 9.02
CA ASP A 70 -1.07 14.89 9.37
C ASP A 70 -0.52 14.05 10.54
N TYR A 71 0.78 14.25 10.87
CA TYR A 71 1.48 13.52 11.94
C TYR A 71 2.21 14.49 12.87
N PRO A 72 1.48 15.36 13.60
CA PRO A 72 2.08 16.38 14.43
C PRO A 72 2.89 15.76 15.57
N GLY A 73 4.13 16.27 15.77
CA GLY A 73 5.05 15.78 16.80
C GLY A 73 5.63 14.40 16.54
N GLU A 74 5.48 13.87 15.33
CA GLU A 74 6.07 12.62 14.91
C GLU A 74 7.13 12.86 13.83
N ARG A 75 8.09 11.98 13.81
CA ARG A 75 9.11 11.88 12.76
C ARG A 75 8.73 10.76 11.81
N LEU A 76 8.79 11.03 10.53
CA LEU A 76 8.52 10.06 9.48
C LEU A 76 9.83 9.71 8.77
N VAL A 77 10.15 8.43 8.71
CA VAL A 77 11.32 7.92 7.99
C VAL A 77 10.83 7.10 6.80
N ALA A 78 10.94 7.65 5.61
CA ALA A 78 10.65 6.95 4.38
C ALA A 78 11.86 6.09 3.96
N CYS A 79 11.58 4.89 3.51
CA CYS A 79 12.59 3.93 3.05
C CYS A 79 12.12 3.31 1.74
N ARG A 80 13.05 3.12 0.79
CA ARG A 80 12.81 2.46 -0.48
C ARG A 80 13.58 1.14 -0.55
N ASN A 81 12.87 0.06 -0.87
CA ASN A 81 13.43 -1.26 -1.06
C ASN A 81 13.21 -1.72 -2.51
N ASP A 82 14.26 -1.66 -3.33
CA ASP A 82 14.19 -1.97 -4.76
C ASP A 82 13.91 -3.46 -5.02
N ALA A 83 14.39 -4.36 -4.18
CA ALA A 83 14.12 -5.79 -4.32
C ALA A 83 12.62 -6.07 -4.12
N LEU A 84 12.03 -5.46 -3.10
CA LEU A 84 10.59 -5.55 -2.86
C LEU A 84 9.77 -4.86 -3.95
N ALA A 85 10.24 -3.73 -4.50
CA ALA A 85 9.59 -3.06 -5.62
C ALA A 85 9.50 -4.00 -6.84
N LYS A 86 10.61 -4.65 -7.19
CA LYS A 86 10.66 -5.64 -8.28
C LYS A 86 9.72 -6.82 -8.02
N LEU A 87 9.71 -7.36 -6.79
CA LEU A 87 8.82 -8.47 -6.43
C LEU A 87 7.34 -8.08 -6.56
N ARG A 88 6.95 -6.88 -6.11
CA ARG A 88 5.58 -6.37 -6.21
C ARG A 88 5.17 -6.14 -7.65
N ALA A 89 6.05 -5.54 -8.47
CA ALA A 89 5.81 -5.33 -9.90
C ALA A 89 5.60 -6.66 -10.63
N HIS A 90 6.45 -7.66 -10.40
CA HIS A 90 6.32 -9.00 -10.97
C HIS A 90 5.01 -9.67 -10.56
N LYS A 91 4.68 -9.65 -9.26
CA LYS A 91 3.44 -10.25 -8.75
C LYS A 91 2.20 -9.56 -9.36
N ARG A 92 2.20 -8.23 -9.42
CA ARG A 92 1.11 -7.46 -10.03
C ARG A 92 0.91 -7.86 -11.48
N GLU A 93 1.99 -7.86 -12.27
CA GLU A 93 1.91 -8.24 -13.69
C GLU A 93 1.39 -9.67 -13.87
N SER A 94 1.87 -10.63 -13.10
CA SER A 94 1.39 -12.01 -13.13
C SER A 94 -0.11 -12.12 -12.86
N LEU A 95 -0.64 -11.36 -11.88
CA LEU A 95 -2.07 -11.35 -11.57
C LEU A 95 -2.90 -10.66 -12.66
N LEU A 96 -2.37 -9.61 -13.27
CA LEU A 96 -3.01 -8.93 -14.40
C LEU A 96 -3.09 -9.86 -15.62
N GLN A 97 -2.01 -10.56 -15.93
CA GLN A 97 -1.97 -11.54 -17.04
C GLN A 97 -2.93 -12.69 -16.82
N ALA A 98 -2.93 -13.27 -15.61
CA ALA A 98 -3.86 -14.35 -15.25
C ALA A 98 -5.34 -13.91 -15.36
N THR A 99 -5.65 -12.68 -14.93
CA THR A 99 -7.01 -12.15 -15.04
C THR A 99 -7.39 -11.88 -16.49
N ALA A 100 -6.47 -11.31 -17.28
CA ALA A 100 -6.69 -11.05 -18.71
C ALA A 100 -6.95 -12.35 -19.50
N ALA A 101 -6.19 -13.42 -19.20
CA ALA A 101 -6.39 -14.72 -19.84
C ALA A 101 -7.79 -15.29 -19.54
N LEU A 102 -8.25 -15.18 -18.31
CA LEU A 102 -9.60 -15.63 -17.94
C LEU A 102 -10.70 -14.78 -18.60
N LEU A 103 -10.51 -13.45 -18.69
CA LEU A 103 -11.45 -12.57 -19.40
C LEU A 103 -11.50 -12.90 -20.89
N ALA A 104 -10.37 -13.25 -21.51
CA ALA A 104 -10.31 -13.67 -22.90
C ALA A 104 -11.12 -14.95 -23.19
N LEU A 105 -11.15 -15.90 -22.23
CA LEU A 105 -12.00 -17.11 -22.37
C LEU A 105 -13.50 -16.78 -22.34
N ILE A 106 -13.91 -15.84 -21.48
CA ILE A 106 -15.30 -15.37 -21.49
C ILE A 106 -15.62 -14.67 -22.80
N LYS A 107 -14.72 -13.76 -23.22
CA LYS A 107 -14.91 -13.05 -24.49
C LYS A 107 -15.05 -14.01 -25.67
N ALA A 108 -14.24 -15.03 -25.77
CA ALA A 108 -14.36 -16.06 -26.81
C ALA A 108 -15.71 -16.79 -26.77
N SER A 109 -16.31 -16.98 -25.58
CA SER A 109 -17.64 -17.58 -25.45
C SER A 109 -18.74 -16.61 -25.88
N VAL A 110 -18.58 -15.32 -25.62
CA VAL A 110 -19.49 -14.27 -26.08
C VAL A 110 -19.41 -14.11 -27.59
N ASP A 111 -18.20 -13.98 -28.15
CA ASP A 111 -17.97 -13.82 -29.57
C ASP A 111 -18.51 -15.02 -30.38
N ALA A 112 -18.47 -16.22 -29.79
CA ALA A 112 -19.03 -17.43 -30.42
C ALA A 112 -20.56 -17.61 -30.18
N GLY A 113 -21.23 -16.63 -29.55
CA GLY A 113 -22.68 -16.69 -29.29
C GLY A 113 -23.09 -17.71 -28.21
N ARG A 114 -22.14 -18.37 -27.54
CA ARG A 114 -22.43 -19.34 -26.48
C ARG A 114 -22.83 -18.69 -25.14
N LEU A 115 -22.46 -17.45 -24.94
CA LEU A 115 -22.82 -16.65 -23.76
C LEU A 115 -23.40 -15.32 -24.23
N THR A 116 -24.69 -15.09 -23.96
CA THR A 116 -25.44 -13.89 -24.33
C THR A 116 -26.25 -13.38 -23.14
N GLY A 117 -26.60 -12.10 -23.16
CA GLY A 117 -27.28 -11.39 -22.07
C GLY A 117 -26.28 -10.67 -21.18
N GLN A 118 -26.48 -9.34 -21.06
CA GLN A 118 -25.59 -8.48 -20.28
C GLN A 118 -25.45 -8.95 -18.82
N ASP A 119 -26.54 -9.41 -18.24
CA ASP A 119 -26.60 -9.96 -16.88
C ASP A 119 -25.74 -11.22 -16.74
N LYS A 120 -25.88 -12.18 -17.66
CA LYS A 120 -25.13 -13.45 -17.63
C LYS A 120 -23.64 -13.24 -17.86
N ILE A 121 -23.29 -12.38 -18.81
CA ILE A 121 -21.90 -11.99 -19.08
C ILE A 121 -21.33 -11.30 -17.82
N GLY A 122 -22.08 -10.37 -17.23
CA GLY A 122 -21.68 -9.63 -16.03
C GLY A 122 -21.41 -10.56 -14.85
N VAL A 123 -22.23 -11.57 -14.60
CA VAL A 123 -22.01 -12.58 -13.55
C VAL A 123 -20.72 -13.36 -13.77
N GLN A 124 -20.42 -13.79 -15.00
CA GLN A 124 -19.19 -14.54 -15.28
C GLN A 124 -17.95 -13.66 -15.15
N VAL A 125 -18.01 -12.43 -15.66
CA VAL A 125 -16.92 -11.44 -15.50
C VAL A 125 -16.71 -11.12 -14.03
N GLY A 126 -17.77 -10.90 -13.25
CA GLY A 126 -17.69 -10.61 -11.82
C GLY A 126 -16.97 -11.68 -11.00
N LYS A 127 -17.21 -12.97 -11.30
CA LYS A 127 -16.50 -14.09 -10.67
C LYS A 127 -14.99 -14.07 -10.93
N ILE A 128 -14.57 -13.63 -12.11
CA ILE A 128 -13.16 -13.61 -12.53
C ILE A 128 -12.45 -12.36 -12.04
N ILE A 129 -13.02 -11.19 -12.27
CA ILE A 129 -12.35 -9.92 -12.02
C ILE A 129 -11.99 -9.71 -10.55
N ASN A 130 -12.77 -10.29 -9.65
CA ASN A 130 -12.54 -10.21 -8.20
C ASN A 130 -11.62 -11.32 -7.68
N ARG A 131 -11.33 -12.35 -8.46
CA ARG A 131 -10.55 -13.52 -8.04
C ARG A 131 -9.13 -13.14 -7.56
N HIS A 132 -8.48 -12.24 -8.28
CA HIS A 132 -7.10 -11.82 -8.02
C HIS A 132 -7.01 -10.44 -7.35
N LYS A 133 -8.15 -9.82 -6.99
CA LYS A 133 -8.24 -8.48 -6.38
C LYS A 133 -7.59 -7.36 -7.22
N VAL A 134 -7.60 -7.52 -8.54
CA VAL A 134 -7.03 -6.56 -9.52
C VAL A 134 -8.09 -5.82 -10.34
N ALA A 135 -9.37 -5.89 -9.95
CA ALA A 135 -10.49 -5.27 -10.64
C ALA A 135 -10.27 -3.78 -10.95
N LYS A 136 -9.64 -3.04 -10.04
CA LYS A 136 -9.32 -1.62 -10.20
C LYS A 136 -8.41 -1.30 -11.41
N HIS A 137 -7.68 -2.29 -11.90
CA HIS A 137 -6.75 -2.18 -13.02
C HIS A 137 -7.35 -2.54 -14.37
N PHE A 138 -8.66 -2.87 -14.40
CA PHE A 138 -9.36 -3.18 -15.63
C PHE A 138 -10.53 -2.23 -15.85
N GLU A 139 -10.71 -1.85 -17.09
CA GLU A 139 -11.90 -1.21 -17.59
C GLU A 139 -12.70 -2.25 -18.37
N LEU A 140 -13.99 -2.34 -18.09
CA LEU A 140 -14.88 -3.36 -18.65
C LEU A 140 -16.06 -2.67 -19.35
N SER A 141 -16.40 -3.16 -20.55
CA SER A 141 -17.60 -2.80 -21.26
C SER A 141 -18.39 -4.08 -21.59
N ILE A 142 -19.59 -4.19 -21.07
CA ILE A 142 -20.44 -5.38 -21.19
C ILE A 142 -21.76 -4.98 -21.83
N GLY A 143 -22.11 -5.59 -22.97
CA GLY A 143 -23.39 -5.44 -23.63
C GLY A 143 -24.13 -6.78 -23.73
N GLU A 144 -25.26 -6.81 -24.48
CA GLU A 144 -26.09 -8.00 -24.63
C GLU A 144 -25.36 -9.19 -25.29
N ALA A 145 -24.47 -8.91 -26.24
CA ALA A 145 -23.67 -9.91 -26.94
C ALA A 145 -22.24 -9.45 -27.14
N THR A 146 -21.74 -8.57 -26.27
CA THR A 146 -20.40 -8.02 -26.38
C THR A 146 -19.70 -7.97 -25.05
N LEU A 147 -18.39 -8.23 -25.06
CA LEU A 147 -17.48 -8.03 -23.94
C LEU A 147 -16.20 -7.40 -24.46
N ALA A 148 -15.88 -6.21 -23.97
CA ALA A 148 -14.58 -5.59 -24.19
C ALA A 148 -13.94 -5.27 -22.85
N TRP A 149 -12.61 -5.29 -22.81
CA TRP A 149 -11.85 -4.90 -21.63
C TRP A 149 -10.49 -4.30 -22.02
N ALA A 150 -10.00 -3.42 -21.17
CA ALA A 150 -8.68 -2.83 -21.29
C ALA A 150 -8.02 -2.72 -19.93
N ARG A 151 -6.68 -2.63 -19.90
CA ARG A 151 -5.93 -2.31 -18.69
C ARG A 151 -5.98 -0.81 -18.45
N ARG A 152 -6.27 -0.41 -17.23
CA ARG A 152 -6.18 0.99 -16.77
C ARG A 152 -4.74 1.32 -16.45
N GLN A 153 -3.94 1.66 -17.45
CA GLN A 153 -2.50 1.87 -17.28
C GLN A 153 -2.20 2.93 -16.21
N GLY A 154 -2.91 4.05 -16.18
CA GLY A 154 -2.72 5.08 -15.14
C GLY A 154 -2.92 4.58 -13.70
N ALA A 155 -3.89 3.67 -13.47
CA ALA A 155 -4.10 3.06 -12.15
C ALA A 155 -2.98 2.08 -11.78
N ILE A 156 -2.44 1.38 -12.78
CA ILE A 156 -1.29 0.47 -12.62
C ILE A 156 -0.05 1.28 -12.27
N ASP A 157 0.23 2.35 -13.00
CA ASP A 157 1.41 3.20 -12.81
C ASP A 157 1.36 3.93 -11.46
N ALA A 158 0.19 4.44 -11.06
CA ALA A 158 0.00 5.06 -9.76
C ALA A 158 0.25 4.10 -8.59
N GLU A 159 -0.10 2.81 -8.74
CA GLU A 159 0.23 1.80 -7.76
C GLU A 159 1.72 1.43 -7.80
N ALA A 160 2.29 1.31 -9.00
CA ALA A 160 3.70 0.97 -9.21
C ALA A 160 4.65 2.02 -8.61
N ALA A 161 4.28 3.29 -8.65
CA ALA A 161 5.07 4.38 -8.06
C ALA A 161 5.30 4.21 -6.54
N LEU A 162 4.42 3.45 -5.86
CA LEU A 162 4.53 3.18 -4.42
C LEU A 162 5.18 1.81 -4.11
N ASP A 163 5.62 1.07 -5.12
CA ASP A 163 6.27 -0.22 -4.90
C ASP A 163 7.60 -0.04 -4.17
N GLY A 164 7.81 -0.89 -3.17
CA GLY A 164 9.02 -0.85 -2.34
C GLY A 164 9.06 0.28 -1.31
N LEU A 165 8.09 1.19 -1.31
CA LEU A 165 8.05 2.26 -0.31
C LEU A 165 7.52 1.77 1.03
N TYR A 166 8.21 2.18 2.09
CA TYR A 166 7.81 2.11 3.47
C TYR A 166 7.94 3.48 4.11
N VAL A 167 7.08 3.79 5.04
CA VAL A 167 7.23 4.96 5.89
C VAL A 167 7.04 4.51 7.33
N ILE A 168 8.07 4.65 8.12
CA ILE A 168 8.05 4.46 9.56
C ILE A 168 7.63 5.77 10.18
N ARG A 169 6.70 5.71 11.13
CA ARG A 169 6.33 6.84 11.99
C ARG A 169 6.80 6.57 13.42
N THR A 170 7.37 7.55 14.09
CA THR A 170 7.89 7.42 15.44
C THR A 170 7.80 8.72 16.22
N SER A 171 7.64 8.61 17.54
CA SER A 171 7.79 9.73 18.48
C SER A 171 9.25 9.99 18.87
N LEU A 172 10.15 9.04 18.59
CA LEU A 172 11.56 9.17 18.95
C LEU A 172 12.25 10.24 18.08
N ASP A 173 12.98 11.13 18.74
CA ASP A 173 13.84 12.07 18.02
C ASP A 173 15.11 11.40 17.44
N ALA A 174 15.76 12.09 16.51
CA ALA A 174 16.92 11.56 15.79
C ALA A 174 18.15 11.33 16.70
N LYS A 175 18.23 12.03 17.86
CA LYS A 175 19.35 11.87 18.80
C LYS A 175 19.22 10.56 19.58
N ARG A 176 17.99 10.08 19.79
CA ARG A 176 17.75 8.83 20.50
C ARG A 176 17.79 7.61 19.55
N MET A 177 17.35 7.77 18.31
CA MET A 177 17.39 6.71 17.31
C MET A 177 17.49 7.31 15.90
N ASP A 178 18.56 7.03 15.20
CA ASP A 178 18.77 7.49 13.83
C ASP A 178 17.80 6.81 12.83
N ALA A 179 17.67 7.37 11.63
CA ALA A 179 16.77 6.86 10.60
C ALA A 179 17.07 5.40 10.20
N PRO A 180 18.33 4.99 9.97
CA PRO A 180 18.66 3.59 9.69
C PRO A 180 18.25 2.62 10.80
N SER A 181 18.38 3.01 12.06
CA SER A 181 17.98 2.18 13.20
C SER A 181 16.47 2.06 13.33
N CYS A 182 15.72 3.14 13.05
CA CYS A 182 14.25 3.08 12.98
C CYS A 182 13.75 2.10 11.91
N VAL A 183 14.44 1.99 10.79
CA VAL A 183 14.04 1.09 9.70
C VAL A 183 14.37 -0.37 10.00
N ARG A 184 15.39 -0.62 10.82
CA ARG A 184 15.82 -1.99 11.21
C ARG A 184 15.11 -2.55 12.44
N SER A 185 14.45 -1.69 13.23
CA SER A 185 13.67 -2.11 14.41
C SER A 185 12.36 -2.79 14.00
#